data_45965424eaf29108e2e9bfdf39e1c2e2
#
_entry.id   45965424eaf29108e2e9bfdf39e1c2e2
#
_cell.length_a   1.000
_cell.length_b   1.000
_cell.length_c   1.000
_cell.angle_alpha   90.00
_cell.angle_beta   90.00
_cell.angle_gamma   90.00
#
_symmetry.space_group_name_H-M   'P 1'
#
loop_
_entity.id
_entity.type
_entity.pdbx_description
1 polymer ?
#
loop_
_entity_poly.entity_id
_entity_poly.type
_entity_poly.pdbx_seq_one_letter_code
_entity_poly.pdbx_strand_id
1 'polypeptide(L)'
;LTLIIFSCQKPLNKIKIDGELKKWHKIVFNLNTEDTAEFEKDNPFLNYRLVISFSNGDSTIKVPGFYAADGNAAESSSDSGGIWKVIFRPDKIGVWNYEVSFQKGKDIAIKSYDFSGSPLPHDGLKGSFEIYSSDKKGKDFRAKGRIINGNKGYFKFSENNSFFIKNGTDSPENFLAYSDFDQTYRYQIQNREGESNPEMKIHDYKSHIGDWIIDDPVWKKNKGKAILGAVN
;
A
#
# COMPACT_ATOMS: atom_id res chain seq x y z
N LEU A 1 3.46 51.17 -5.74
CA LEU A 1 2.57 50.15 -5.15
C LEU A 1 3.26 48.80 -5.31
N THR A 2 3.95 48.31 -4.26
CA THR A 2 4.68 47.05 -4.28
C THR A 2 3.70 45.92 -3.88
N LEU A 3 3.39 45.08 -4.83
CA LEU A 3 2.51 43.93 -4.60
C LEU A 3 3.34 42.83 -3.91
N ILE A 4 3.10 42.59 -2.61
CA ILE A 4 3.71 41.51 -1.86
C ILE A 4 2.82 40.28 -2.11
N ILE A 5 3.28 39.33 -2.95
CA ILE A 5 2.65 38.05 -3.14
C ILE A 5 3.05 37.18 -1.96
N PHE A 6 2.14 36.96 -1.00
CA PHE A 6 2.29 35.93 0.01
C PHE A 6 2.09 34.57 -0.66
N SER A 7 3.19 33.89 -0.94
CA SER A 7 3.16 32.47 -1.24
C SER A 7 2.78 31.73 0.04
N CYS A 8 1.58 31.20 0.10
CA CYS A 8 1.14 30.32 1.17
C CYS A 8 1.82 28.95 0.99
N GLN A 9 3.07 28.85 1.43
CA GLN A 9 3.73 27.55 1.54
C GLN A 9 3.02 26.75 2.63
N LYS A 10 2.32 25.66 2.23
CA LYS A 10 1.83 24.67 3.20
C LYS A 10 3.02 24.17 4.02
N PRO A 11 2.89 24.07 5.35
CA PRO A 11 3.98 23.55 6.17
C PRO A 11 4.29 22.09 5.74
N LEU A 12 5.45 21.89 5.16
CA LEU A 12 5.94 20.62 4.62
C LEU A 12 6.11 19.51 5.70
N ASN A 13 6.02 19.81 6.98
CA ASN A 13 6.47 18.95 8.07
C ASN A 13 5.35 18.22 8.84
N LYS A 14 4.12 18.20 8.36
CA LYS A 14 3.05 17.52 9.08
C LYS A 14 2.67 16.22 8.39
N ILE A 15 2.88 15.09 9.09
CA ILE A 15 2.34 13.80 8.64
C ILE A 15 0.83 13.80 8.88
N LYS A 16 0.07 13.44 7.86
CA LYS A 16 -1.35 13.18 7.97
C LYS A 16 -1.56 11.68 8.19
N ILE A 17 -2.25 11.33 9.27
CA ILE A 17 -2.59 9.94 9.60
C ILE A 17 -4.07 9.75 9.26
N ASP A 18 -4.36 8.84 8.34
CA ASP A 18 -5.71 8.48 7.90
C ASP A 18 -6.04 7.04 8.31
N GLY A 19 -7.33 6.75 8.51
CA GLY A 19 -7.82 5.44 8.90
C GLY A 19 -8.33 5.39 10.34
N GLU A 20 -8.90 4.25 10.72
CA GLU A 20 -9.36 4.03 12.08
C GLU A 20 -8.20 3.57 12.97
N LEU A 21 -7.93 4.30 14.04
CA LEU A 21 -6.87 3.98 15.00
C LEU A 21 -7.26 2.78 15.89
N LYS A 22 -7.47 1.65 15.25
CA LYS A 22 -7.88 0.40 15.89
C LYS A 22 -6.94 -0.74 15.52
N LYS A 23 -6.79 -1.69 16.44
CA LYS A 23 -6.00 -2.91 16.23
C LYS A 23 -6.44 -3.64 14.95
N TRP A 24 -5.48 -4.05 14.12
CA TRP A 24 -5.67 -4.71 12.82
C TRP A 24 -6.32 -3.87 11.72
N HIS A 25 -6.64 -2.60 11.97
CA HIS A 25 -7.15 -1.71 10.94
C HIS A 25 -6.00 -1.09 10.14
N LYS A 26 -6.26 -0.81 8.87
CA LYS A 26 -5.33 -0.11 8.01
C LYS A 26 -5.22 1.36 8.42
N ILE A 27 -4.01 1.80 8.74
CA ILE A 27 -3.67 3.19 9.02
C ILE A 27 -2.67 3.63 7.96
N VAL A 28 -2.88 4.81 7.39
CA VAL A 28 -2.04 5.37 6.33
C VAL A 28 -1.38 6.64 6.82
N PHE A 29 -0.06 6.65 6.80
CA PHE A 29 0.77 7.82 7.04
C PHE A 29 1.07 8.47 5.69
N ASN A 30 0.63 9.71 5.50
CA ASN A 30 0.87 10.47 4.29
C ASN A 30 1.90 11.56 4.57
N LEU A 31 2.97 11.53 3.79
CA LEU A 31 4.06 12.51 3.84
C LEU A 31 4.03 13.29 2.54
N ASN A 32 4.15 14.61 2.65
CA ASN A 32 4.19 15.50 1.49
C ASN A 32 5.61 16.05 1.31
N THR A 33 6.17 15.88 0.12
CA THR A 33 7.50 16.36 -0.25
C THR A 33 7.43 17.24 -1.49
N GLU A 34 8.56 17.60 -2.04
CA GLU A 34 8.64 18.17 -3.38
C GLU A 34 8.13 17.17 -4.41
N ASP A 35 7.53 17.69 -5.47
CA ASP A 35 6.99 16.86 -6.56
C ASP A 35 8.13 16.14 -7.29
N THR A 36 7.86 14.91 -7.69
CA THR A 36 8.69 14.11 -8.58
C THR A 36 7.76 13.32 -9.52
N ALA A 37 8.32 12.59 -10.47
CA ALA A 37 7.54 11.76 -11.40
C ALA A 37 8.16 10.37 -11.55
N GLU A 38 7.34 9.39 -11.89
CA GLU A 38 7.75 7.99 -12.03
C GLU A 38 8.86 7.78 -13.06
N PHE A 39 8.87 8.62 -14.11
CA PHE A 39 9.81 8.54 -15.24
C PHE A 39 10.95 9.55 -15.16
N GLU A 40 11.10 10.24 -14.03
CA GLU A 40 12.21 11.16 -13.83
C GLU A 40 13.56 10.41 -13.85
N LYS A 41 14.63 11.10 -14.31
CA LYS A 41 15.98 10.58 -14.24
C LYS A 41 16.38 10.18 -12.82
N ASP A 42 15.89 10.93 -11.85
CA ASP A 42 16.04 10.67 -10.43
C ASP A 42 14.85 9.82 -9.94
N ASN A 43 14.85 8.58 -10.35
CA ASN A 43 13.75 7.65 -10.22
C ASN A 43 13.32 7.46 -8.75
N PRO A 44 12.07 7.81 -8.37
CA PRO A 44 11.59 7.73 -7.00
C PRO A 44 11.59 6.31 -6.44
N PHE A 45 11.44 5.29 -7.26
CA PHE A 45 11.42 3.88 -6.83
C PHE A 45 12.81 3.33 -6.49
N LEU A 46 13.88 3.94 -7.00
CA LEU A 46 15.26 3.51 -6.78
C LEU A 46 16.04 4.43 -5.83
N ASN A 47 15.84 5.73 -5.98
CA ASN A 47 16.70 6.75 -5.37
C ASN A 47 16.14 7.34 -4.08
N TYR A 48 14.98 6.89 -3.64
CA TYR A 48 14.33 7.33 -2.41
C TYR A 48 14.03 6.13 -1.52
N ARG A 49 14.22 6.28 -0.21
CA ARG A 49 13.88 5.25 0.76
C ARG A 49 13.16 5.88 1.95
N LEU A 50 11.87 5.60 2.04
CA LEU A 50 11.03 5.94 3.18
C LEU A 50 10.83 4.69 4.04
N VAL A 51 11.09 4.80 5.34
CA VAL A 51 10.81 3.78 6.34
C VAL A 51 10.26 4.46 7.57
N ILE A 52 9.19 3.94 8.16
CA ILE A 52 8.75 4.35 9.48
C ILE A 52 8.97 3.19 10.45
N SER A 53 9.67 3.48 11.55
CA SER A 53 9.82 2.56 12.67
C SER A 53 8.71 2.83 13.68
N PHE A 54 7.87 1.84 13.93
CA PHE A 54 6.79 1.89 14.90
C PHE A 54 7.16 1.08 16.14
N SER A 55 7.00 1.63 17.32
CA SER A 55 7.31 0.94 18.58
C SER A 55 6.16 1.01 19.58
N ASN A 56 5.91 -0.12 20.26
CA ASN A 56 4.99 -0.25 21.38
C ASN A 56 5.63 -1.19 22.42
N GLY A 57 6.04 -0.62 23.56
CA GLY A 57 6.90 -1.32 24.54
C GLY A 57 8.22 -1.76 23.88
N ASP A 58 8.61 -2.99 24.09
CA ASP A 58 9.86 -3.56 23.58
C ASP A 58 9.80 -4.01 22.11
N SER A 59 8.64 -3.88 21.48
CA SER A 59 8.45 -4.30 20.08
C SER A 59 8.65 -3.12 19.13
N THR A 60 9.48 -3.31 18.12
CA THR A 60 9.66 -2.35 17.02
C THR A 60 9.42 -3.02 15.68
N ILE A 61 8.63 -2.38 14.84
CA ILE A 61 8.28 -2.83 13.48
C ILE A 61 8.72 -1.74 12.50
N LYS A 62 9.59 -2.08 11.55
CA LYS A 62 9.98 -1.19 10.45
C LYS A 62 9.09 -1.46 9.26
N VAL A 63 8.43 -0.41 8.77
CA VAL A 63 7.51 -0.49 7.63
C VAL A 63 8.03 0.39 6.50
N PRO A 64 8.35 -0.18 5.33
CA PRO A 64 8.75 0.61 4.18
C PRO A 64 7.56 1.42 3.64
N GLY A 65 7.87 2.61 3.17
CA GLY A 65 6.93 3.45 2.44
C GLY A 65 7.07 3.28 0.93
N PHE A 66 6.18 3.95 0.20
CA PHE A 66 6.16 3.95 -1.25
C PHE A 66 5.76 5.32 -1.80
N TYR A 67 6.19 5.59 -3.02
CA TYR A 67 5.78 6.75 -3.79
C TYR A 67 4.32 6.58 -4.23
N ALA A 68 3.52 7.62 -4.04
CA ALA A 68 2.08 7.58 -4.30
C ALA A 68 1.62 8.74 -5.20
N ALA A 69 2.53 9.33 -5.97
CA ALA A 69 2.27 10.43 -6.89
C ALA A 69 1.46 11.57 -6.24
N ASP A 70 0.24 11.83 -6.70
CA ASP A 70 -0.69 12.80 -6.11
C ASP A 70 -1.42 12.28 -4.84
N GLY A 71 -1.15 11.05 -4.44
CA GLY A 71 -1.80 10.38 -3.31
C GLY A 71 -3.15 9.74 -3.65
N ASN A 72 -3.65 9.91 -4.85
CA ASN A 72 -4.93 9.36 -5.33
C ASN A 72 -4.83 8.76 -6.74
N ALA A 73 -3.67 8.23 -7.10
CA ALA A 73 -3.37 7.75 -8.44
C ALA A 73 -4.37 6.68 -8.95
N ALA A 74 -5.00 5.92 -8.06
CA ALA A 74 -6.06 4.99 -8.43
C ALA A 74 -7.24 5.69 -9.13
N GLU A 75 -7.54 6.94 -8.76
CA GLU A 75 -8.61 7.74 -9.38
C GLU A 75 -8.10 8.66 -10.48
N SER A 76 -6.95 9.29 -10.28
CA SER A 76 -6.40 10.32 -11.17
C SER A 76 -5.58 9.76 -12.32
N SER A 77 -4.99 8.57 -12.18
CA SER A 77 -3.90 8.03 -13.03
C SER A 77 -2.64 8.89 -13.02
N SER A 78 -2.44 9.67 -11.96
CA SER A 78 -1.25 10.52 -11.87
C SER A 78 0.02 9.67 -11.75
N ASP A 79 1.03 10.05 -12.50
CA ASP A 79 2.41 9.52 -12.47
C ASP A 79 3.38 10.49 -11.77
N SER A 80 2.87 11.62 -11.28
CA SER A 80 3.66 12.70 -10.69
C SER A 80 2.97 13.32 -9.47
N GLY A 81 3.77 13.90 -8.58
CA GLY A 81 3.35 14.56 -7.34
C GLY A 81 4.34 14.33 -6.20
N GLY A 82 4.03 14.83 -5.02
CA GLY A 82 4.93 14.80 -3.85
C GLY A 82 4.44 13.92 -2.71
N ILE A 83 3.48 13.01 -2.94
CA ILE A 83 2.91 12.21 -1.85
C ILE A 83 3.62 10.85 -1.72
N TRP A 84 4.02 10.58 -0.48
CA TRP A 84 4.56 9.29 -0.06
C TRP A 84 3.67 8.69 1.01
N LYS A 85 3.52 7.37 1.02
CA LYS A 85 2.65 6.67 1.97
C LYS A 85 3.36 5.53 2.68
N VAL A 86 2.99 5.33 3.96
CA VAL A 86 3.30 4.13 4.72
C VAL A 86 2.00 3.54 5.23
N ILE A 87 1.76 2.26 4.96
CA ILE A 87 0.57 1.55 5.42
C ILE A 87 0.95 0.67 6.60
N PHE A 88 0.37 0.95 7.74
CA PHE A 88 0.61 0.21 8.98
C PHE A 88 -0.68 -0.45 9.48
N ARG A 89 -0.55 -1.64 10.03
CA ARG A 89 -1.63 -2.36 10.71
C ARG A 89 -1.16 -2.78 12.09
N PRO A 90 -1.47 -2.01 13.15
CA PRO A 90 -1.02 -2.27 14.50
C PRO A 90 -1.60 -3.60 15.04
N ASP A 91 -0.76 -4.40 15.67
CA ASP A 91 -1.13 -5.68 16.27
C ASP A 91 -1.36 -5.61 17.78
N LYS A 92 -1.17 -4.43 18.38
CA LYS A 92 -1.37 -4.17 19.81
C LYS A 92 -2.18 -2.89 20.03
N ILE A 93 -2.96 -2.86 21.09
CA ILE A 93 -3.60 -1.65 21.60
C ILE A 93 -2.62 -0.81 22.42
N GLY A 94 -2.99 0.46 22.67
CA GLY A 94 -2.22 1.41 23.46
C GLY A 94 -1.37 2.34 22.62
N VAL A 95 -0.42 3.01 23.26
CA VAL A 95 0.38 4.06 22.63
C VAL A 95 1.46 3.45 21.74
N TRP A 96 1.49 3.89 20.50
CA TRP A 96 2.55 3.61 19.53
C TRP A 96 3.36 4.87 19.28
N ASN A 97 4.67 4.76 19.33
CA ASN A 97 5.59 5.81 18.89
C ASN A 97 6.05 5.50 17.48
N TYR A 98 6.36 6.53 16.72
CA TYR A 98 6.93 6.38 15.38
C TYR A 98 8.14 7.29 15.17
N GLU A 99 9.07 6.82 14.36
CA GLU A 99 10.22 7.59 13.87
C GLU A 99 10.37 7.37 12.39
N VAL A 100 10.48 8.46 11.63
CA VAL A 100 10.60 8.47 10.18
C VAL A 100 12.07 8.45 9.79
N SER A 101 12.44 7.59 8.85
CA SER A 101 13.67 7.69 8.07
C SER A 101 13.28 7.91 6.61
N PHE A 102 13.61 9.08 6.07
CA PHE A 102 13.31 9.40 4.69
C PHE A 102 14.54 10.00 4.01
N GLN A 103 15.14 9.25 3.12
CA GLN A 103 16.46 9.55 2.58
C GLN A 103 16.48 9.38 1.07
N LYS A 104 17.37 10.15 0.42
CA LYS A 104 17.64 10.12 -1.00
C LYS A 104 19.10 9.75 -1.26
N GLY A 105 19.35 8.90 -2.24
CA GLY A 105 20.67 8.51 -2.67
C GLY A 105 20.60 7.54 -3.84
N LYS A 106 21.68 7.43 -4.60
CA LYS A 106 21.73 6.52 -5.76
C LYS A 106 21.40 5.08 -5.32
N ASP A 107 20.35 4.51 -5.89
CA ASP A 107 19.89 3.14 -5.68
C ASP A 107 19.63 2.79 -4.19
N ILE A 108 19.30 3.79 -3.35
CA ILE A 108 19.18 3.60 -1.91
C ILE A 108 18.03 2.66 -1.53
N ALA A 109 16.99 2.57 -2.37
CA ALA A 109 15.83 1.72 -2.09
C ALA A 109 16.18 0.23 -2.06
N ILE A 110 17.20 -0.19 -2.80
CA ILE A 110 17.64 -1.59 -2.91
C ILE A 110 18.91 -1.90 -2.10
N LYS A 111 19.48 -0.91 -1.43
CA LYS A 111 20.63 -1.10 -0.53
C LYS A 111 20.17 -1.55 0.85
N SER A 112 21.07 -2.19 1.59
CA SER A 112 20.81 -2.56 2.98
C SER A 112 20.60 -1.31 3.87
N TYR A 113 19.94 -1.49 5.02
CA TYR A 113 19.52 -0.38 5.90
C TYR A 113 20.67 0.34 6.61
N ASP A 114 21.87 -0.19 6.59
CA ASP A 114 23.10 0.45 7.08
C ASP A 114 23.65 1.52 6.14
N PHE A 115 23.19 1.54 4.86
CA PHE A 115 23.48 2.63 3.96
C PHE A 115 22.60 3.84 4.25
N SER A 116 23.22 5.00 4.39
CA SER A 116 22.56 6.28 4.57
C SER A 116 22.64 7.13 3.30
N GLY A 117 21.56 7.84 3.01
CA GLY A 117 21.48 8.86 1.96
C GLY A 117 21.44 10.26 2.56
N SER A 118 21.20 11.25 1.72
CA SER A 118 20.90 12.61 2.15
C SER A 118 19.48 12.66 2.74
N PRO A 119 19.29 13.31 3.90
CA PRO A 119 17.97 13.41 4.51
C PRO A 119 17.02 14.26 3.65
N LEU A 120 15.78 13.84 3.59
CA LEU A 120 14.67 14.56 2.97
C LEU A 120 13.78 15.22 4.04
N PRO A 121 12.84 16.11 3.65
CA PRO A 121 11.81 16.57 4.57
C PRO A 121 11.14 15.41 5.29
N HIS A 122 10.90 15.54 6.59
CA HIS A 122 10.39 14.51 7.52
C HIS A 122 11.44 13.49 8.04
N ASP A 123 12.66 13.43 7.52
CA ASP A 123 13.68 12.56 8.10
C ASP A 123 13.94 12.91 9.57
N GLY A 124 13.97 11.90 10.44
CA GLY A 124 14.12 12.06 11.89
C GLY A 124 12.85 12.53 12.64
N LEU A 125 11.72 12.76 11.92
CA LEU A 125 10.47 13.17 12.57
C LEU A 125 9.93 12.05 13.47
N LYS A 126 9.54 12.43 14.70
CA LYS A 126 8.99 11.52 15.72
C LYS A 126 7.59 11.97 16.12
N GLY A 127 6.78 11.01 16.54
CA GLY A 127 5.47 11.27 17.09
C GLY A 127 4.85 10.04 17.73
N SER A 128 3.61 10.19 18.18
CA SER A 128 2.87 9.09 18.79
C SER A 128 1.40 9.15 18.44
N PHE A 129 0.73 8.01 18.55
CA PHE A 129 -0.71 7.86 18.40
C PHE A 129 -1.20 6.69 19.25
N GLU A 130 -2.48 6.67 19.59
CA GLU A 130 -3.05 5.63 20.43
C GLU A 130 -3.95 4.70 19.59
N ILE A 131 -3.82 3.40 19.82
CA ILE A 131 -4.59 2.35 19.15
C ILE A 131 -5.58 1.74 20.13
N TYR A 132 -6.84 1.70 19.71
CA TYR A 132 -7.96 1.15 20.45
C TYR A 132 -8.31 -0.26 19.97
N SER A 133 -9.18 -0.94 20.73
CA SER A 133 -9.68 -2.26 20.37
C SER A 133 -10.46 -2.23 19.05
N SER A 134 -10.34 -3.30 18.25
CA SER A 134 -11.19 -3.47 17.07
C SER A 134 -12.65 -3.79 17.49
N ASP A 135 -13.59 -3.23 16.75
CA ASP A 135 -15.02 -3.54 16.86
C ASP A 135 -15.47 -4.65 15.89
N LYS A 136 -14.57 -5.19 15.11
CA LYS A 136 -14.88 -6.22 14.10
C LYS A 136 -15.05 -7.59 14.71
N LYS A 137 -15.95 -8.39 14.11
CA LYS A 137 -16.33 -9.73 14.60
C LYS A 137 -16.55 -10.70 13.45
N GLY A 138 -16.61 -11.98 13.77
CA GLY A 138 -17.05 -13.04 12.86
C GLY A 138 -16.10 -13.27 11.67
N LYS A 139 -16.60 -13.09 10.46
CA LYS A 139 -15.84 -13.35 9.22
C LYS A 139 -14.81 -12.29 8.87
N ASP A 140 -14.92 -11.08 9.44
CA ASP A 140 -13.98 -9.99 9.16
C ASP A 140 -12.56 -10.39 9.59
N PHE A 141 -11.60 -10.28 8.68
CA PHE A 141 -10.20 -10.62 8.96
C PHE A 141 -9.56 -9.74 10.04
N ARG A 142 -10.05 -8.52 10.24
CA ARG A 142 -9.59 -7.63 11.31
C ARG A 142 -9.96 -8.14 12.70
N ALA A 143 -10.97 -9.02 12.80
CA ALA A 143 -11.31 -9.72 14.03
C ALA A 143 -10.44 -10.96 14.28
N LYS A 144 -9.79 -11.49 13.24
CA LYS A 144 -9.01 -12.73 13.31
C LYS A 144 -7.52 -12.50 13.52
N GLY A 145 -7.03 -11.30 13.20
CA GLY A 145 -5.62 -10.95 13.28
C GLY A 145 -4.77 -11.50 12.15
N ARG A 146 -3.47 -11.60 12.37
CA ARG A 146 -2.54 -12.12 11.36
C ARG A 146 -2.56 -13.65 11.31
N ILE A 147 -2.17 -14.16 10.16
CA ILE A 147 -1.88 -15.60 10.01
C ILE A 147 -0.51 -15.88 10.63
N ILE A 148 -0.46 -16.86 11.50
CA ILE A 148 0.75 -17.33 12.17
C ILE A 148 0.95 -18.82 11.92
N ASN A 149 2.20 -19.28 12.05
CA ASN A 149 2.48 -20.69 12.04
C ASN A 149 1.88 -21.34 13.30
N GLY A 150 1.00 -22.31 13.10
CA GLY A 150 0.46 -23.13 14.18
C GLY A 150 1.36 -24.34 14.45
N ASN A 151 1.16 -24.99 15.58
CA ASN A 151 1.83 -26.26 15.85
C ASN A 151 1.38 -27.32 14.81
N LYS A 152 2.29 -28.20 14.42
CA LYS A 152 2.04 -29.33 13.48
C LYS A 152 1.84 -28.92 12.02
N GLY A 153 2.44 -27.81 11.57
CA GLY A 153 2.45 -27.44 10.14
C GLY A 153 1.18 -26.79 9.60
N TYR A 154 0.23 -26.42 10.45
CA TYR A 154 -0.98 -25.71 10.05
C TYR A 154 -0.85 -24.21 10.34
N PHE A 155 -1.44 -23.39 9.48
CA PHE A 155 -1.62 -21.96 9.73
C PHE A 155 -2.87 -21.69 10.56
N LYS A 156 -2.81 -20.67 11.39
CA LYS A 156 -3.94 -20.22 12.19
C LYS A 156 -3.93 -18.69 12.37
N PHE A 157 -5.08 -18.17 12.78
CA PHE A 157 -5.21 -16.74 13.09
C PHE A 157 -4.79 -16.45 14.53
N SER A 158 -4.09 -15.33 14.71
CA SER A 158 -3.47 -14.94 16.00
C SER A 158 -4.45 -14.57 17.09
N GLU A 159 -5.64 -14.06 16.75
CA GLU A 159 -6.60 -13.56 17.76
C GLU A 159 -7.54 -14.65 18.29
N ASN A 160 -7.96 -15.57 17.47
CA ASN A 160 -8.97 -16.57 17.85
C ASN A 160 -8.46 -18.02 17.72
N ASN A 161 -7.23 -18.23 17.29
CA ASN A 161 -6.63 -19.54 17.06
C ASN A 161 -7.37 -20.46 16.07
N SER A 162 -8.35 -19.93 15.30
CA SER A 162 -8.98 -20.72 14.25
C SER A 162 -8.00 -21.04 13.15
N PHE A 163 -8.16 -22.20 12.53
CA PHE A 163 -7.30 -22.62 11.42
C PHE A 163 -7.54 -21.73 10.19
N PHE A 164 -6.44 -21.39 9.52
CA PHE A 164 -6.47 -20.81 8.19
C PHE A 164 -6.29 -21.95 7.17
N ILE A 165 -7.33 -22.16 6.37
CA ILE A 165 -7.30 -23.13 5.28
C ILE A 165 -7.25 -22.33 3.98
N LYS A 166 -6.12 -22.43 3.25
CA LYS A 166 -6.03 -21.86 1.90
C LYS A 166 -6.83 -22.76 0.95
N ASN A 167 -7.84 -22.18 0.32
CA ASN A 167 -8.57 -22.79 -0.79
C ASN A 167 -8.82 -21.73 -1.86
N GLY A 168 -9.23 -22.15 -3.04
CA GLY A 168 -9.47 -21.28 -4.19
C GLY A 168 -8.48 -21.51 -5.32
N THR A 169 -8.61 -20.72 -6.36
CA THR A 169 -7.73 -20.76 -7.53
C THR A 169 -6.34 -20.20 -7.22
N ASP A 170 -5.34 -20.69 -7.92
CA ASP A 170 -3.96 -20.25 -7.81
C ASP A 170 -3.49 -19.61 -9.15
N SER A 171 -4.16 -18.56 -9.55
CA SER A 171 -3.92 -17.84 -10.81
C SER A 171 -3.94 -16.32 -10.59
N PRO A 172 -3.02 -15.77 -9.75
CA PRO A 172 -2.99 -14.34 -9.45
C PRO A 172 -2.69 -13.49 -10.70
N GLU A 173 -1.97 -14.03 -11.67
CA GLU A 173 -1.65 -13.39 -12.94
C GLU A 173 -2.90 -13.01 -13.74
N ASN A 174 -3.96 -13.78 -13.68
CA ASN A 174 -5.21 -13.47 -14.36
C ASN A 174 -5.86 -12.20 -13.79
N PHE A 175 -5.80 -12.01 -12.45
CA PHE A 175 -6.30 -10.80 -11.82
C PHE A 175 -5.40 -9.60 -12.07
N LEU A 176 -4.10 -9.78 -12.16
CA LEU A 176 -3.14 -8.70 -12.47
C LEU A 176 -3.26 -8.22 -13.91
N ALA A 177 -3.73 -9.06 -14.83
CA ALA A 177 -3.97 -8.71 -16.24
C ALA A 177 -5.39 -8.15 -16.49
N TYR A 178 -5.94 -7.42 -15.52
CA TYR A 178 -7.28 -6.83 -15.64
C TYR A 178 -7.29 -5.58 -16.52
N SER A 179 -8.26 -5.51 -17.42
CA SER A 179 -8.36 -4.48 -18.47
C SER A 179 -8.54 -3.05 -17.96
N ASP A 180 -9.11 -2.87 -16.77
CA ASP A 180 -9.35 -1.54 -16.18
C ASP A 180 -8.17 -1.01 -15.35
N PHE A 181 -7.11 -1.81 -15.14
CA PHE A 181 -5.89 -1.30 -14.54
C PHE A 181 -5.15 -0.41 -15.55
N ASP A 182 -4.55 0.66 -15.04
CA ASP A 182 -3.77 1.57 -15.87
C ASP A 182 -2.58 0.85 -16.50
N GLN A 183 -2.29 1.21 -17.75
CA GLN A 183 -1.17 0.66 -18.53
C GLN A 183 -1.17 -0.87 -18.68
N THR A 184 -2.32 -1.53 -18.48
CA THR A 184 -2.45 -2.94 -18.83
C THR A 184 -2.45 -3.08 -20.34
N TYR A 185 -1.46 -3.77 -20.89
CA TYR A 185 -1.31 -3.98 -22.32
C TYR A 185 -0.94 -5.42 -22.63
N ARG A 186 -1.27 -5.84 -23.85
CA ARG A 186 -0.92 -7.17 -24.34
C ARG A 186 0.55 -7.21 -24.77
N TYR A 187 1.30 -8.14 -24.22
CA TYR A 187 2.59 -8.54 -24.76
C TYR A 187 2.42 -9.76 -25.65
N GLN A 188 3.11 -9.79 -26.77
CA GLN A 188 3.38 -11.04 -27.46
C GLN A 188 4.47 -11.77 -26.67
N ILE A 189 4.10 -12.89 -26.07
CA ILE A 189 5.08 -13.77 -25.41
C ILE A 189 5.53 -14.80 -26.45
N GLN A 190 6.84 -15.07 -26.49
CA GLN A 190 7.34 -16.21 -27.25
C GLN A 190 6.74 -17.50 -26.70
N ASN A 191 6.18 -18.33 -27.59
CA ASN A 191 5.63 -19.63 -27.21
C ASN A 191 6.66 -20.45 -26.44
N ARG A 192 6.29 -21.00 -25.31
CA ARG A 192 6.99 -22.14 -24.75
C ARG A 192 6.60 -23.37 -25.57
N GLU A 193 7.54 -24.28 -25.75
CA GLU A 193 7.34 -25.52 -26.49
C GLU A 193 6.13 -26.27 -25.89
N GLY A 194 5.08 -26.52 -26.71
CA GLY A 194 3.83 -27.15 -26.28
C GLY A 194 2.68 -26.22 -25.93
N GLU A 195 2.85 -24.90 -25.93
CA GLU A 195 1.75 -23.95 -25.71
C GLU A 195 1.10 -23.53 -27.04
N SER A 196 -0.21 -23.70 -27.15
CA SER A 196 -0.98 -23.43 -28.37
C SER A 196 -1.41 -21.98 -28.54
N ASN A 197 -1.18 -21.08 -27.53
CA ASN A 197 -1.64 -19.70 -27.62
C ASN A 197 -0.75 -18.73 -26.85
N PRO A 198 0.14 -17.98 -27.56
CA PRO A 198 1.13 -17.11 -26.93
C PRO A 198 0.60 -15.73 -26.50
N GLU A 199 -0.67 -15.44 -26.65
CA GLU A 199 -1.24 -14.15 -26.24
C GLU A 199 -1.54 -14.13 -24.75
N MET A 200 -0.85 -13.29 -23.99
CA MET A 200 -1.34 -12.88 -22.67
C MET A 200 -2.71 -12.23 -22.85
N LYS A 201 -3.74 -12.93 -22.43
CA LYS A 201 -5.11 -12.40 -22.50
C LYS A 201 -5.28 -11.36 -21.40
N ILE A 202 -5.71 -10.17 -21.80
CA ILE A 202 -6.25 -9.19 -20.86
C ILE A 202 -7.64 -9.68 -20.48
N HIS A 203 -7.91 -9.78 -19.18
CA HIS A 203 -9.19 -10.22 -18.65
C HIS A 203 -10.10 -9.03 -18.36
N ASP A 204 -11.35 -9.08 -18.75
CA ASP A 204 -12.33 -8.02 -18.47
C ASP A 204 -13.37 -8.39 -17.41
N TYR A 205 -13.54 -9.68 -17.14
CA TYR A 205 -14.48 -10.22 -16.15
C TYR A 205 -15.92 -9.73 -16.30
N LYS A 206 -16.33 -9.30 -17.49
CA LYS A 206 -17.66 -8.68 -17.73
C LYS A 206 -18.82 -9.53 -17.27
N SER A 207 -18.71 -10.85 -17.33
CA SER A 207 -19.75 -11.78 -16.85
C SER A 207 -20.06 -11.62 -15.36
N HIS A 208 -19.13 -11.08 -14.59
CA HIS A 208 -19.24 -10.95 -13.14
C HIS A 208 -19.64 -9.54 -12.67
N ILE A 209 -20.00 -8.63 -13.56
CA ILE A 209 -20.45 -7.28 -13.16
C ILE A 209 -21.67 -7.34 -12.24
N GLY A 210 -22.57 -8.31 -12.47
CA GLY A 210 -23.78 -8.52 -11.67
C GLY A 210 -23.51 -9.10 -10.27
N ASP A 211 -22.34 -9.65 -10.05
CA ASP A 211 -21.94 -10.23 -8.76
C ASP A 211 -21.29 -9.21 -7.82
N TRP A 212 -21.07 -7.97 -8.32
CA TRP A 212 -20.56 -6.87 -7.49
C TRP A 212 -21.58 -6.50 -6.42
N ILE A 213 -21.11 -6.41 -5.17
CA ILE A 213 -21.96 -6.08 -4.02
C ILE A 213 -21.90 -4.58 -3.76
N ILE A 214 -23.02 -3.97 -3.39
CA ILE A 214 -23.09 -2.55 -3.03
C ILE A 214 -22.09 -2.27 -1.90
N ASP A 215 -21.33 -1.17 -2.05
CA ASP A 215 -20.25 -0.72 -1.17
C ASP A 215 -18.90 -1.44 -1.35
N ASP A 216 -18.79 -2.40 -2.25
CA ASP A 216 -17.47 -2.89 -2.65
C ASP A 216 -16.66 -1.78 -3.34
N PRO A 217 -15.34 -1.78 -3.17
CA PRO A 217 -14.48 -0.77 -3.76
C PRO A 217 -14.61 -0.69 -5.28
N VAL A 218 -14.67 0.52 -5.80
CA VAL A 218 -14.54 0.81 -7.22
C VAL A 218 -13.58 1.99 -7.39
N TRP A 219 -13.04 2.18 -8.59
CA TRP A 219 -12.23 3.35 -8.93
C TRP A 219 -12.71 3.97 -10.24
N LYS A 220 -12.32 5.21 -10.50
CA LYS A 220 -12.70 5.96 -11.72
C LYS A 220 -14.19 5.79 -12.06
N LYS A 221 -15.04 6.01 -11.05
CA LYS A 221 -16.51 5.91 -11.05
C LYS A 221 -17.05 4.47 -11.00
N ASN A 222 -16.73 3.61 -11.97
CA ASN A 222 -17.31 2.27 -12.07
C ASN A 222 -16.32 1.18 -12.43
N LYS A 223 -15.05 1.53 -12.61
CA LYS A 223 -14.02 0.54 -12.87
C LYS A 223 -13.85 -0.39 -11.68
N GLY A 224 -13.49 -1.61 -11.94
CA GLY A 224 -13.28 -2.61 -10.90
C GLY A 224 -14.48 -3.46 -10.55
N LYS A 225 -15.71 -3.09 -10.92
CA LYS A 225 -16.90 -3.89 -10.60
C LYS A 225 -16.81 -5.34 -11.09
N ALA A 226 -16.30 -5.52 -12.30
CA ALA A 226 -16.23 -6.85 -12.89
C ALA A 226 -15.21 -7.76 -12.17
N ILE A 227 -14.00 -7.24 -11.86
CA ILE A 227 -13.00 -8.03 -11.14
C ILE A 227 -13.41 -8.29 -9.69
N LEU A 228 -14.05 -7.32 -9.02
CA LEU A 228 -14.54 -7.53 -7.66
C LEU A 228 -15.71 -8.49 -7.61
N GLY A 229 -16.62 -8.44 -8.58
CA GLY A 229 -17.66 -9.45 -8.73
C GLY A 229 -17.09 -10.86 -8.96
N ALA A 230 -15.98 -10.98 -9.68
CA ALA A 230 -15.32 -12.27 -9.87
C ALA A 230 -14.65 -12.83 -8.59
N VAL A 231 -14.42 -11.97 -7.58
CA VAL A 231 -13.86 -12.37 -6.27
C VAL A 231 -14.94 -12.73 -5.26
N ASN A 232 -16.13 -12.16 -5.38
CA ASN A 232 -17.29 -12.41 -4.51
C ASN A 232 -17.90 -13.80 -4.75
#